data_2a37a5b6f8c2d2c63ee4ee6ac5246aa5
#
_entry.id   2a37a5b6f8c2d2c63ee4ee6ac5246aa5
#
_cell.length_a   1.000
_cell.length_b   1.000
_cell.length_c   1.000
_cell.angle_alpha   90.00
_cell.angle_beta   90.00
_cell.angle_gamma   90.00
#
_symmetry.space_group_name_H-M   'P 1'
#
loop_
_entity.id
_entity.type
_entity.pdbx_description
1 polymer ?
#
loop_
_entity_poly.entity_id
_entity_poly.type
_entity_poly.pdbx_seq_one_letter_code
_entity_poly.pdbx_strand_id
1 'polypeptide(L)'
;MKAKILVVDDSGLARRITRKILEELGYEVEDVSDGAQALEAYVLHRHDVVVLDLLMHGMYGGDVLHKLKELNPTLPVIIVTADIQRTTREAVKEAGAVAMVNKPVSKDQLQEVMKIVLGGGTVWN
;
A
#
# COMPACT_ATOMS: atom_id res chain seq x y z
N MET A 1 8.38 -14.57 -12.66
CA MET A 1 8.96 -13.87 -11.50
C MET A 1 7.87 -13.38 -10.58
N LYS A 2 8.12 -13.41 -9.28
CA LYS A 2 7.15 -12.91 -8.30
C LYS A 2 7.20 -11.40 -8.24
N ALA A 3 6.05 -10.76 -8.18
CA ALA A 3 5.98 -9.34 -7.91
C ALA A 3 6.45 -9.07 -6.47
N LYS A 4 7.15 -7.96 -6.29
CA LYS A 4 7.66 -7.51 -4.98
C LYS A 4 6.73 -6.46 -4.42
N ILE A 5 6.25 -6.70 -3.21
CA ILE A 5 5.30 -5.81 -2.52
C ILE A 5 5.96 -5.26 -1.26
N LEU A 6 5.86 -3.95 -1.07
CA LEU A 6 6.27 -3.32 0.18
C LEU A 6 5.03 -3.02 1.00
N VAL A 7 4.99 -3.51 2.23
CA VAL A 7 3.91 -3.26 3.18
C VAL A 7 4.39 -2.28 4.24
N VAL A 8 3.67 -1.19 4.41
CA VAL A 8 4.01 -0.13 5.38
C VAL A 8 2.85 0.02 6.36
N ASP A 9 3.08 -0.35 7.62
CA ASP A 9 2.06 -0.31 8.66
C ASP A 9 2.78 -0.29 10.02
N ASP A 10 2.44 0.67 10.89
CA ASP A 10 3.05 0.78 12.21
C ASP A 10 2.49 -0.24 13.21
N SER A 11 1.35 -0.85 12.93
CA SER A 11 0.80 -1.94 13.73
C SER A 11 1.48 -3.26 13.35
N GLY A 12 2.23 -3.84 14.29
CA GLY A 12 2.89 -5.11 14.04
C GLY A 12 1.93 -6.23 13.70
N LEU A 13 0.76 -6.25 14.34
CA LEU A 13 -0.25 -7.27 14.05
C LEU A 13 -0.85 -7.09 12.66
N ALA A 14 -1.29 -5.87 12.32
CA ALA A 14 -1.87 -5.59 11.01
C ALA A 14 -0.86 -5.85 9.89
N ARG A 15 0.39 -5.45 10.11
CA ARG A 15 1.47 -5.67 9.13
C ARG A 15 1.70 -7.16 8.86
N ARG A 16 1.73 -7.97 9.93
CA ARG A 16 1.90 -9.42 9.76
C ARG A 16 0.72 -10.07 9.03
N ILE A 17 -0.50 -9.63 9.33
CA ILE A 17 -1.70 -10.15 8.66
C ILE A 17 -1.66 -9.83 7.17
N THR A 18 -1.38 -8.60 6.82
CA THR A 18 -1.30 -8.18 5.41
C THR A 18 -0.19 -8.92 4.67
N ARG A 19 0.99 -9.02 5.30
CA ARG A 19 2.12 -9.76 4.73
C ARG A 19 1.77 -11.21 4.47
N LYS A 20 1.17 -11.88 5.45
CA LYS A 20 0.81 -13.29 5.32
C LYS A 20 -0.16 -13.51 4.17
N ILE A 21 -1.18 -12.67 4.05
CA ILE A 21 -2.14 -12.75 2.95
C ILE A 21 -1.42 -12.63 1.60
N LEU A 22 -0.57 -11.63 1.45
CA LEU A 22 0.14 -11.40 0.19
C LEU A 22 1.11 -12.54 -0.15
N GLU A 23 1.78 -13.09 0.86
CA GLU A 23 2.66 -14.25 0.65
C GLU A 23 1.86 -15.48 0.23
N GLU A 24 0.70 -15.70 0.83
CA GLU A 24 -0.20 -16.80 0.43
C GLU A 24 -0.70 -16.64 -1.01
N LEU A 25 -0.83 -15.41 -1.47
CA LEU A 25 -1.20 -15.12 -2.86
C LEU A 25 -0.05 -15.28 -3.84
N GLY A 26 1.16 -15.56 -3.36
CA GLY A 26 2.33 -15.84 -4.19
C GLY A 26 3.26 -14.68 -4.42
N TYR A 27 3.10 -13.57 -3.69
CA TYR A 27 3.96 -12.40 -3.84
C TYR A 27 5.18 -12.46 -2.91
N GLU A 28 6.24 -11.79 -3.31
CA GLU A 28 7.40 -11.56 -2.45
C GLU A 28 7.15 -10.28 -1.65
N VAL A 29 7.26 -10.34 -0.33
CA VAL A 29 6.86 -9.23 0.54
C VAL A 29 8.01 -8.78 1.42
N GLU A 30 8.23 -7.48 1.45
CA GLU A 30 9.04 -6.81 2.45
C GLU A 30 8.09 -5.92 3.27
N ASP A 31 8.30 -5.83 4.58
CA ASP A 31 7.45 -4.97 5.40
C ASP A 31 8.30 -4.06 6.28
N VAL A 32 7.78 -2.86 6.52
CA VAL A 32 8.41 -1.84 7.35
C VAL A 32 7.36 -1.17 8.23
N SER A 33 7.81 -0.52 9.30
CA SER A 33 6.91 0.01 10.33
C SER A 33 6.71 1.52 10.29
N ASP A 34 7.42 2.24 9.44
CA ASP A 34 7.26 3.70 9.34
C ASP A 34 7.61 4.22 7.94
N GLY A 35 7.30 5.50 7.73
CA GLY A 35 7.47 6.13 6.42
C GLY A 35 8.92 6.30 6.00
N ALA A 36 9.81 6.59 6.94
CA ALA A 36 11.24 6.76 6.61
C ALA A 36 11.83 5.44 6.14
N GLN A 37 11.50 4.35 6.83
CA GLN A 37 11.90 3.01 6.41
C GLN A 37 11.32 2.64 5.06
N ALA A 38 10.07 3.06 4.80
CA ALA A 38 9.41 2.77 3.52
C ALA A 38 10.14 3.42 2.36
N LEU A 39 10.52 4.69 2.50
CA LEU A 39 11.22 5.41 1.44
C LEU A 39 12.60 4.81 1.19
N GLU A 40 13.32 4.48 2.25
CA GLU A 40 14.63 3.83 2.13
C GLU A 40 14.52 2.47 1.45
N ALA A 41 13.58 1.63 1.90
CA ALA A 41 13.39 0.31 1.33
C ALA A 41 13.01 0.40 -0.15
N TYR A 42 12.14 1.33 -0.51
CA TYR A 42 11.74 1.50 -1.90
C TYR A 42 12.93 1.91 -2.78
N VAL A 43 13.73 2.85 -2.33
CA VAL A 43 14.91 3.29 -3.11
C VAL A 43 15.89 2.13 -3.32
N LEU A 44 16.07 1.29 -2.31
CA LEU A 44 16.99 0.15 -2.38
C LEU A 44 16.46 -1.01 -3.22
N HIS A 45 15.18 -1.30 -3.16
CA HIS A 45 14.64 -2.55 -3.72
C HIS A 45 13.62 -2.39 -4.85
N ARG A 46 13.11 -1.18 -5.08
CA ARG A 46 12.21 -0.86 -6.20
C ARG A 46 11.04 -1.84 -6.36
N HIS A 47 10.21 -1.92 -5.34
CA HIS A 47 9.03 -2.79 -5.31
C HIS A 47 8.07 -2.49 -6.47
N ASP A 48 7.27 -3.48 -6.84
CA ASP A 48 6.27 -3.34 -7.91
C ASP A 48 5.01 -2.66 -7.44
N VAL A 49 4.66 -2.82 -6.16
CA VAL A 49 3.49 -2.21 -5.52
C VAL A 49 3.81 -1.89 -4.07
N VAL A 50 3.28 -0.79 -3.57
CA VAL A 50 3.35 -0.44 -2.15
C VAL A 50 1.95 -0.50 -1.56
N VAL A 51 1.79 -1.21 -0.44
CA VAL A 51 0.57 -1.25 0.36
C VAL A 51 0.83 -0.41 1.61
N LEU A 52 0.16 0.72 1.72
CA LEU A 52 0.49 1.78 2.66
C LEU A 52 -0.67 2.08 3.59
N ASP A 53 -0.43 1.94 4.91
CA ASP A 53 -1.37 2.38 5.92
C ASP A 53 -1.41 3.91 5.96
N LEU A 54 -2.60 4.46 5.95
CA LEU A 54 -2.78 5.92 5.92
C LEU A 54 -2.52 6.55 7.29
N LEU A 55 -2.94 5.88 8.36
CA LEU A 55 -2.85 6.42 9.72
C LEU A 55 -1.74 5.71 10.50
N MET A 56 -0.59 6.36 10.63
CA MET A 56 0.56 5.86 11.39
C MET A 56 0.98 6.88 12.44
N HIS A 57 1.49 6.41 13.57
CA HIS A 57 2.01 7.27 14.60
C HIS A 57 3.21 8.08 14.07
N GLY A 58 3.18 9.39 14.29
CA GLY A 58 4.28 10.27 13.92
C GLY A 58 4.41 10.62 12.45
N MET A 59 3.64 9.97 11.57
CA MET A 59 3.69 10.28 10.14
C MET A 59 2.38 9.92 9.47
N TYR A 60 1.85 10.86 8.70
CA TYR A 60 0.65 10.64 7.90
C TYR A 60 1.03 9.90 6.62
N GLY A 61 0.31 8.80 6.32
CA GLY A 61 0.58 8.01 5.11
C GLY A 61 0.45 8.80 3.81
N GLY A 62 -0.38 9.86 3.80
CA GLY A 62 -0.48 10.74 2.64
C GLY A 62 0.83 11.43 2.28
N ASP A 63 1.65 11.76 3.27
CA ASP A 63 2.97 12.35 3.03
C ASP A 63 3.92 11.32 2.43
N VAL A 64 3.84 10.09 2.89
CA VAL A 64 4.64 8.98 2.34
C VAL A 64 4.22 8.72 0.89
N LEU A 65 2.92 8.69 0.62
CA LEU A 65 2.38 8.54 -0.73
C LEU A 65 2.93 9.61 -1.66
N HIS A 66 2.89 10.86 -1.24
CA HIS A 66 3.39 11.97 -2.04
C HIS A 66 4.87 11.77 -2.40
N LYS A 67 5.70 11.44 -1.42
CA LYS A 67 7.13 11.22 -1.63
C LYS A 67 7.41 10.02 -2.52
N LEU A 68 6.68 8.94 -2.36
CA LEU A 68 6.82 7.76 -3.23
C LEU A 68 6.49 8.11 -4.68
N LYS A 69 5.44 8.88 -4.90
CA LYS A 69 5.04 9.29 -6.25
C LYS A 69 6.00 10.30 -6.85
N GLU A 70 6.71 11.08 -6.04
CA GLU A 70 7.80 11.91 -6.53
C GLU A 70 8.98 11.07 -7.01
N LEU A 71 9.30 10.00 -6.28
CA LEU A 71 10.37 9.07 -6.65
C LEU A 71 10.04 8.27 -7.90
N ASN A 72 8.80 7.87 -8.04
CA ASN A 72 8.33 7.13 -9.22
C ASN A 72 6.85 7.43 -9.47
N PRO A 73 6.56 8.31 -10.44
CA PRO A 73 5.16 8.71 -10.73
C PRO A 73 4.25 7.57 -11.16
N THR A 74 4.80 6.46 -11.65
CA THR A 74 3.99 5.31 -12.10
C THR A 74 3.90 4.20 -11.07
N LEU A 75 4.50 4.37 -9.88
CA LEU A 75 4.43 3.37 -8.82
C LEU A 75 2.99 3.18 -8.33
N PRO A 76 2.43 1.96 -8.41
CA PRO A 76 1.12 1.71 -7.83
C PRO A 76 1.21 1.71 -6.31
N VAL A 77 0.39 2.55 -5.66
CA VAL A 77 0.28 2.59 -4.20
C VAL A 77 -1.16 2.29 -3.83
N ILE A 78 -1.36 1.26 -3.03
CA ILE A 78 -2.66 0.87 -2.48
C ILE A 78 -2.71 1.38 -1.04
N ILE A 79 -3.71 2.20 -0.73
CA ILE A 79 -3.91 2.70 0.62
C ILE A 79 -4.77 1.72 1.40
N VAL A 80 -4.35 1.41 2.62
CA VAL A 80 -5.13 0.58 3.55
C VAL A 80 -5.45 1.43 4.77
N THR A 81 -6.72 1.53 5.15
CA THR A 81 -7.12 2.41 6.24
C THR A 81 -8.43 1.96 6.87
N ALA A 82 -8.59 2.28 8.16
CA ALA A 82 -9.89 2.14 8.84
C ALA A 82 -10.78 3.36 8.61
N ASP A 83 -10.25 4.45 8.05
CA ASP A 83 -10.99 5.67 7.74
C ASP A 83 -11.71 5.50 6.41
N ILE A 84 -13.05 5.46 6.47
CA ILE A 84 -13.90 5.25 5.29
C ILE A 84 -14.55 6.54 4.79
N GLN A 85 -14.09 7.70 5.27
CA GLN A 85 -14.67 8.96 4.85
C GLN A 85 -14.40 9.24 3.38
N ARG A 86 -15.41 9.80 2.73
CA ARG A 86 -15.33 10.14 1.31
C ARG A 86 -14.21 11.15 1.02
N THR A 87 -14.04 12.13 1.91
CA THR A 87 -12.97 13.14 1.76
C THR A 87 -11.58 12.53 1.78
N THR A 88 -11.36 11.53 2.63
CA THR A 88 -10.09 10.79 2.68
C THR A 88 -9.86 10.05 1.37
N ARG A 89 -10.88 9.36 0.88
CA ARG A 89 -10.81 8.61 -0.37
C ARG A 89 -10.46 9.52 -1.55
N GLU A 90 -11.14 10.67 -1.64
CA GLU A 90 -10.88 11.62 -2.71
C GLU A 90 -9.47 12.21 -2.63
N ALA A 91 -8.99 12.50 -1.42
CA ALA A 91 -7.65 13.04 -1.21
C ALA A 91 -6.55 12.08 -1.66
N VAL A 92 -6.66 10.80 -1.29
CA VAL A 92 -5.62 9.82 -1.68
C VAL A 92 -5.70 9.47 -3.16
N LYS A 93 -6.90 9.46 -3.73
CA LYS A 93 -7.08 9.26 -5.17
C LYS A 93 -6.41 10.40 -5.95
N GLU A 94 -6.65 11.63 -5.55
CA GLU A 94 -6.04 12.81 -6.18
C GLU A 94 -4.53 12.82 -6.02
N ALA A 95 -4.03 12.33 -4.88
CA ALA A 95 -2.60 12.22 -4.63
C ALA A 95 -1.92 11.09 -5.43
N GLY A 96 -2.68 10.31 -6.16
CA GLY A 96 -2.15 9.31 -7.08
C GLY A 96 -2.21 7.87 -6.61
N ALA A 97 -2.87 7.56 -5.49
CA ALA A 97 -3.11 6.18 -5.10
C ALA A 97 -4.00 5.49 -6.13
N VAL A 98 -3.81 4.19 -6.33
CA VAL A 98 -4.56 3.42 -7.33
C VAL A 98 -5.73 2.67 -6.74
N ALA A 99 -5.79 2.53 -5.42
CA ALA A 99 -6.88 1.86 -4.73
C ALA A 99 -6.87 2.22 -3.26
N MET A 100 -8.01 2.04 -2.59
CA MET A 100 -8.12 2.15 -1.14
C MET A 100 -8.87 0.94 -0.62
N VAL A 101 -8.28 0.24 0.35
CA VAL A 101 -8.84 -0.97 0.95
C VAL A 101 -9.13 -0.68 2.42
N ASN A 102 -10.31 -1.06 2.87
CA ASN A 102 -10.71 -0.85 4.27
C ASN A 102 -10.13 -1.94 5.18
N LYS A 103 -9.68 -1.54 6.36
CA LYS A 103 -9.31 -2.49 7.42
C LYS A 103 -10.57 -3.02 8.10
N PRO A 104 -10.58 -4.28 8.53
CA PRO A 104 -9.53 -5.28 8.38
C PRO A 104 -9.46 -5.81 6.95
N VAL A 105 -8.24 -6.03 6.47
CA VAL A 105 -8.06 -6.55 5.10
C VAL A 105 -8.50 -8.01 5.00
N SER A 106 -9.07 -8.39 3.87
CA SER A 106 -9.42 -9.77 3.57
C SER A 106 -8.60 -10.29 2.41
N LYS A 107 -8.38 -11.60 2.40
CA LYS A 107 -7.63 -12.24 1.32
C LYS A 107 -8.32 -12.06 -0.03
N ASP A 108 -9.64 -12.24 -0.07
CA ASP A 108 -10.40 -12.12 -1.32
C ASP A 108 -10.31 -10.71 -1.89
N GLN A 109 -10.45 -9.69 -1.06
CA GLN A 109 -10.36 -8.30 -1.49
C GLN A 109 -8.96 -7.95 -1.98
N LEU A 110 -7.92 -8.32 -1.21
CA LEU A 110 -6.54 -8.07 -1.63
C LEU A 110 -6.19 -8.79 -2.92
N GLN A 111 -6.66 -10.03 -3.08
CA GLN A 111 -6.42 -10.80 -4.30
C GLN A 111 -6.96 -10.07 -5.52
N GLU A 112 -8.21 -9.61 -5.44
CA GLU A 112 -8.85 -8.91 -6.55
C GLU A 112 -8.16 -7.57 -6.86
N VAL A 113 -7.89 -6.78 -5.83
CA VAL A 113 -7.22 -5.48 -5.99
C VAL A 113 -5.83 -5.65 -6.60
N MET A 114 -5.06 -6.64 -6.12
CA MET A 114 -3.71 -6.89 -6.63
C MET A 114 -3.72 -7.28 -8.10
N LYS A 115 -4.67 -8.11 -8.52
CA LYS A 115 -4.79 -8.49 -9.94
C LYS A 115 -5.03 -7.28 -10.82
N ILE A 116 -5.93 -6.41 -10.42
CA ILE A 116 -6.26 -5.20 -11.19
C ILE A 116 -5.07 -4.25 -11.23
N VAL A 117 -4.46 -4.00 -10.08
CA VAL A 117 -3.35 -3.05 -9.94
C VAL A 117 -2.10 -3.52 -10.70
N LEU A 118 -1.75 -4.80 -10.59
CA LEU A 118 -0.60 -5.34 -11.33
C LEU A 118 -0.85 -5.38 -12.84
N GLY A 119 -2.10 -5.38 -13.25
CA GLY A 119 -2.47 -5.25 -14.66
C GLY A 119 -2.49 -3.80 -15.16
N GLY A 120 -2.12 -2.84 -14.31
CA GLY A 120 -2.08 -1.43 -14.67
C GLY A 120 -3.37 -0.66 -14.42
N GLY A 121 -4.36 -1.28 -13.77
CA GLY A 121 -5.65 -0.67 -13.49
C GLY A 121 -5.73 0.03 -12.14
N THR A 122 -6.88 0.64 -11.88
CA THR A 122 -7.19 1.27 -10.60
C THR A 122 -8.52 0.73 -10.06
N VAL A 123 -8.71 0.86 -8.74
CA VAL A 123 -9.93 0.38 -8.09
C VAL A 123 -10.51 1.51 -7.25
N TRP A 124 -11.45 2.25 -7.86
CA TRP A 124 -12.07 3.43 -7.24
C TRP A 124 -13.61 3.39 -7.29
N ASN A 125 -14.18 2.32 -6.95
CA ASN A 125 -15.64 2.20 -6.92
C ASN A 125 -16.26 2.66 -5.61
#